data_03fc024fe35d1ed2d10985d233d4c95c
#
_entry.id   03fc024fe35d1ed2d10985d233d4c95c
#
_cell.length_a   1.000
_cell.length_b   1.000
_cell.length_c   1.000
_cell.angle_alpha   90.00
_cell.angle_beta   90.00
_cell.angle_gamma   90.00
#
_symmetry.space_group_name_H-M   'P 1'
#
loop_
_entity.id
_entity.type
_entity.pdbx_description
1 polymer ?
#
loop_
_entity_poly.entity_id
_entity_poly.type
_entity_poly.pdbx_seq_one_letter_code
_entity_poly.pdbx_strand_id
1 'polypeptide(L)'
;MDQIPSEVIPNPIDTPRQQSKWVRFLIEIIQTLILALILYFLIDSVIARVRVENISMEPTLVPGEFLLVNKLAYKWGTPRRGDIVVFHYPQNLEVDYIKRVVGLPGDMVSIRDGRVIVNSEIQDEPYISSPPEYTGDWTVNEGSLFVLGDNRNWSSDSHSWGFVPLENVVGRAMFIYWPLNKLRVIPQVTQLAAIQ
;
A
#
# COMPACT_ATOMS: atom_id res chain seq x y z
N MET A 1 -78.09 -51.25 -19.01
CA MET A 1 -76.89 -51.41 -18.10
C MET A 1 -75.91 -50.31 -18.50
N ASP A 2 -76.11 -49.14 -17.88
CA ASP A 2 -75.32 -47.99 -18.15
C ASP A 2 -74.05 -48.07 -17.31
N GLN A 3 -72.93 -48.06 -17.99
CA GLN A 3 -71.62 -47.99 -17.33
C GLN A 3 -71.32 -46.52 -16.96
N ILE A 4 -71.14 -46.27 -15.65
CA ILE A 4 -70.71 -44.98 -15.11
C ILE A 4 -69.23 -44.78 -15.48
N PRO A 5 -68.83 -43.64 -16.11
CA PRO A 5 -67.41 -43.37 -16.41
C PRO A 5 -66.66 -43.15 -15.08
N SER A 6 -65.52 -43.79 -14.95
CA SER A 6 -64.60 -43.61 -13.81
C SER A 6 -64.10 -42.20 -13.79
N GLU A 7 -64.43 -41.44 -12.78
CA GLU A 7 -63.91 -40.08 -12.52
C GLU A 7 -62.41 -40.13 -12.28
N VAL A 8 -61.61 -39.53 -13.19
CA VAL A 8 -60.17 -39.40 -13.05
C VAL A 8 -59.90 -38.34 -11.96
N ILE A 9 -59.50 -38.80 -10.77
CA ILE A 9 -59.07 -37.91 -9.71
C ILE A 9 -57.75 -37.24 -10.14
N PRO A 10 -57.68 -35.91 -10.33
CA PRO A 10 -56.44 -35.25 -10.68
C PRO A 10 -55.46 -35.36 -9.51
N ASN A 11 -54.25 -35.80 -9.78
CA ASN A 11 -53.17 -35.81 -8.83
C ASN A 11 -53.03 -34.40 -8.18
N PRO A 12 -52.78 -34.31 -6.86
CA PRO A 12 -52.50 -33.02 -6.23
C PRO A 12 -51.26 -32.43 -6.87
N ILE A 13 -51.48 -31.41 -7.69
CA ILE A 13 -50.44 -30.62 -8.30
C ILE A 13 -49.54 -30.10 -7.17
N ASP A 14 -48.26 -30.44 -7.20
CA ASP A 14 -47.23 -29.88 -6.32
C ASP A 14 -47.23 -28.34 -6.49
N THR A 15 -47.99 -27.68 -5.63
CA THR A 15 -47.98 -26.22 -5.55
C THR A 15 -46.61 -25.81 -5.04
N PRO A 16 -45.80 -25.05 -5.80
CA PRO A 16 -44.52 -24.62 -5.33
C PRO A 16 -44.72 -23.85 -4.02
N ARG A 17 -44.09 -24.33 -2.96
CA ARG A 17 -44.17 -23.75 -1.61
C ARG A 17 -43.74 -22.27 -1.71
N GLN A 18 -44.72 -21.39 -1.70
CA GLN A 18 -44.50 -19.94 -1.82
C GLN A 18 -43.75 -19.50 -0.56
N GLN A 19 -42.43 -19.31 -0.71
CA GLN A 19 -41.59 -18.81 0.37
C GLN A 19 -42.17 -17.49 0.85
N SER A 20 -42.32 -17.36 2.18
CA SER A 20 -42.79 -16.13 2.81
C SER A 20 -41.95 -14.95 2.33
N LYS A 21 -42.57 -13.84 1.98
CA LYS A 21 -41.87 -12.59 1.56
C LYS A 21 -40.80 -12.18 2.57
N TRP A 22 -40.99 -12.43 3.83
CA TRP A 22 -40.05 -12.19 4.90
C TRP A 22 -38.81 -13.08 4.81
N VAL A 23 -38.95 -14.34 4.44
CA VAL A 23 -37.79 -15.24 4.26
C VAL A 23 -36.95 -14.81 3.09
N ARG A 24 -37.53 -14.42 1.97
CA ARG A 24 -36.81 -13.88 0.83
C ARG A 24 -36.05 -12.59 1.19
N PHE A 25 -36.73 -11.67 1.87
CA PHE A 25 -36.13 -10.43 2.35
C PHE A 25 -34.92 -10.68 3.29
N LEU A 26 -35.05 -11.63 4.23
CA LEU A 26 -33.92 -12.01 5.08
C LEU A 26 -32.76 -12.63 4.31
N ILE A 27 -33.03 -13.46 3.31
CA ILE A 27 -32.01 -14.05 2.44
C ILE A 27 -31.26 -12.94 1.66
N GLU A 28 -31.98 -11.97 1.10
CA GLU A 28 -31.39 -10.85 0.37
C GLU A 28 -30.48 -9.99 1.27
N ILE A 29 -30.91 -9.71 2.50
CA ILE A 29 -30.08 -9.01 3.49
C ILE A 29 -28.81 -9.81 3.79
N ILE A 30 -28.93 -11.09 4.08
CA ILE A 30 -27.78 -11.96 4.40
C ILE A 30 -26.82 -12.02 3.21
N GLN A 31 -27.31 -12.19 2.00
CA GLN A 31 -26.48 -12.20 0.79
C GLN A 31 -25.75 -10.87 0.61
N THR A 32 -26.42 -9.74 0.82
CA THR A 32 -25.82 -8.40 0.73
C THR A 32 -24.73 -8.22 1.78
N LEU A 33 -24.97 -8.65 3.02
CA LEU A 33 -23.96 -8.58 4.10
C LEU A 33 -22.76 -9.46 3.81
N ILE A 34 -22.97 -10.68 3.31
CA ILE A 34 -21.88 -11.58 2.92
C ILE A 34 -21.06 -10.96 1.79
N LEU A 35 -21.71 -10.42 0.76
CA LEU A 35 -21.01 -9.75 -0.34
C LEU A 35 -20.22 -8.54 0.15
N ALA A 36 -20.80 -7.71 1.00
CA ALA A 36 -20.12 -6.56 1.58
C ALA A 36 -18.88 -6.97 2.39
N LEU A 37 -19.00 -8.06 3.17
CA LEU A 37 -17.88 -8.61 3.96
C LEU A 37 -16.76 -9.14 3.06
N ILE A 38 -17.12 -9.86 2.00
CA ILE A 38 -16.14 -10.36 1.02
C ILE A 38 -15.40 -9.18 0.36
N LEU A 39 -16.13 -8.16 -0.10
CA LEU A 39 -15.55 -6.96 -0.70
C LEU A 39 -14.65 -6.21 0.28
N TYR A 40 -15.07 -6.09 1.54
CA TYR A 40 -14.25 -5.47 2.57
C TYR A 40 -12.90 -6.18 2.73
N PHE A 41 -12.89 -7.51 2.89
CA PHE A 41 -11.65 -8.26 3.04
C PHE A 41 -10.79 -8.25 1.77
N LEU A 42 -11.41 -8.25 0.58
CA LEU A 42 -10.69 -8.11 -0.68
C LEU A 42 -9.97 -6.76 -0.75
N ILE A 43 -10.64 -5.66 -0.45
CA ILE A 43 -10.05 -4.32 -0.45
C ILE A 43 -8.94 -4.23 0.59
N ASP A 44 -9.17 -4.70 1.81
CA ASP A 44 -8.18 -4.64 2.90
C ASP A 44 -6.93 -5.49 2.61
N SER A 45 -7.08 -6.59 1.85
CA SER A 45 -5.94 -7.41 1.43
C SER A 45 -5.02 -6.72 0.41
N VAL A 46 -5.54 -5.75 -0.33
CA VAL A 46 -4.84 -5.03 -1.41
C VAL A 46 -4.31 -3.67 -0.96
N ILE A 47 -5.06 -2.99 -0.10
CA ILE A 47 -4.79 -1.59 0.27
C ILE A 47 -4.64 -1.47 1.78
N ALA A 48 -3.52 -0.87 2.22
CA ALA A 48 -3.40 -0.36 3.59
C ALA A 48 -3.69 1.14 3.63
N ARG A 49 -4.22 1.59 4.76
CA ARG A 49 -4.47 3.00 5.08
C ARG A 49 -3.52 3.40 6.19
N VAL A 50 -2.65 4.35 5.90
CA VAL A 50 -1.60 4.78 6.81
C VAL A 50 -1.70 6.28 7.05
N ARG A 51 -1.52 6.72 8.30
CA ARG A 51 -1.43 8.12 8.67
C ARG A 51 0.02 8.54 8.79
N VAL A 52 0.35 9.69 8.23
CA VAL A 52 1.67 10.32 8.43
C VAL A 52 1.68 11.00 9.80
N GLU A 53 2.58 10.59 10.66
CA GLU A 53 2.68 11.13 12.03
C GLU A 53 3.90 12.03 12.19
N ASN A 54 4.98 11.78 11.43
CA ASN A 54 6.27 12.40 11.60
C ASN A 54 6.66 13.31 10.42
N ILE A 55 7.57 14.25 10.69
CA ILE A 55 8.10 15.21 9.72
C ILE A 55 9.17 14.63 8.79
N SER A 56 9.56 13.38 8.97
CA SER A 56 10.72 12.78 8.27
C SER A 56 10.60 12.69 6.76
N MET A 57 9.38 12.81 6.23
CA MET A 57 9.11 12.79 4.78
C MET A 57 8.71 14.17 4.22
N GLU A 58 8.83 15.23 5.02
CA GLU A 58 8.64 16.59 4.51
C GLU A 58 9.74 16.95 3.49
N PRO A 59 9.38 17.69 2.45
CA PRO A 59 8.09 18.31 2.16
C PRO A 59 7.09 17.39 1.42
N THR A 60 7.52 16.20 1.00
CA THR A 60 6.69 15.31 0.17
C THR A 60 5.44 14.82 0.89
N LEU A 61 5.56 14.41 2.15
CA LEU A 61 4.45 14.01 3.00
C LEU A 61 4.52 14.80 4.31
N VAL A 62 3.37 15.32 4.75
CA VAL A 62 3.27 16.15 5.95
C VAL A 62 2.42 15.45 7.02
N PRO A 63 2.73 15.66 8.33
CA PRO A 63 1.92 15.11 9.40
C PRO A 63 0.43 15.41 9.27
N GLY A 64 -0.39 14.39 9.56
CA GLY A 64 -1.85 14.46 9.45
C GLY A 64 -2.41 14.07 8.08
N GLU A 65 -1.58 13.82 7.07
CA GLU A 65 -2.02 13.24 5.81
C GLU A 65 -2.29 11.74 5.96
N PHE A 66 -3.27 11.24 5.21
CA PHE A 66 -3.62 9.82 5.14
C PHE A 66 -3.34 9.28 3.75
N LEU A 67 -2.66 8.15 3.70
CA LEU A 67 -2.16 7.51 2.49
C LEU A 67 -2.89 6.22 2.17
N LEU A 68 -3.08 5.95 0.88
CA LEU A 68 -3.35 4.61 0.36
C LEU A 68 -2.03 3.95 -0.05
N VAL A 69 -1.80 2.77 0.48
CA VAL A 69 -0.60 1.96 0.25
C VAL A 69 -0.99 0.69 -0.48
N ASN A 70 -0.37 0.42 -1.62
CA ASN A 70 -0.57 -0.81 -2.38
C ASN A 70 0.26 -1.95 -1.80
N LYS A 71 -0.39 -2.88 -1.11
CA LYS A 71 0.23 -4.08 -0.54
C LYS A 71 0.70 -5.10 -1.61
N LEU A 72 0.12 -5.03 -2.81
CA LEU A 72 0.45 -5.96 -3.89
C LEU A 72 1.61 -5.47 -4.77
N ALA A 73 2.07 -4.23 -4.59
CA ALA A 73 3.08 -3.61 -5.44
C ALA A 73 4.34 -4.47 -5.60
N TYR A 74 4.75 -5.17 -4.53
CA TYR A 74 5.97 -5.96 -4.48
C TYR A 74 5.73 -7.47 -4.35
N LYS A 75 4.46 -7.92 -4.45
CA LYS A 75 4.16 -9.35 -4.62
C LYS A 75 4.47 -9.85 -6.03
N TRP A 76 4.33 -8.96 -7.01
CA TRP A 76 4.55 -9.25 -8.44
C TRP A 76 5.56 -8.30 -9.09
N GLY A 77 6.13 -7.39 -8.34
CA GLY A 77 7.12 -6.43 -8.80
C GLY A 77 8.27 -6.28 -7.82
N THR A 78 9.26 -5.51 -8.21
CA THR A 78 10.40 -5.16 -7.36
C THR A 78 10.35 -3.68 -6.98
N PRO A 79 10.81 -3.29 -5.78
CA PRO A 79 10.99 -1.89 -5.42
C PRO A 79 11.91 -1.18 -6.42
N ARG A 80 11.66 0.10 -6.63
CA ARG A 80 12.46 0.97 -7.50
C ARG A 80 13.00 2.14 -6.70
N ARG A 81 14.15 2.68 -7.12
CA ARG A 81 14.64 3.93 -6.55
C ARG A 81 13.60 5.02 -6.73
N GLY A 82 13.38 5.79 -5.67
CA GLY A 82 12.36 6.82 -5.61
C GLY A 82 10.98 6.37 -5.13
N ASP A 83 10.71 5.06 -5.05
CA ASP A 83 9.46 4.59 -4.44
C ASP A 83 9.37 5.02 -2.98
N ILE A 84 8.21 5.52 -2.56
CA ILE A 84 7.93 5.73 -1.14
C ILE A 84 7.29 4.46 -0.59
N VAL A 85 7.97 3.83 0.36
CA VAL A 85 7.56 2.55 0.92
C VAL A 85 7.13 2.68 2.38
N VAL A 86 6.13 1.89 2.75
CA VAL A 86 5.76 1.62 4.14
C VAL A 86 6.33 0.26 4.50
N PHE A 87 6.96 0.16 5.66
CA PHE A 87 7.60 -1.07 6.12
C PHE A 87 7.62 -1.16 7.63
N HIS A 88 7.66 -2.39 8.14
CA HIS A 88 7.88 -2.66 9.56
C HIS A 88 9.32 -2.30 9.94
N TYR A 89 9.49 -1.48 10.97
CA TYR A 89 10.81 -1.03 11.41
C TYR A 89 11.68 -2.21 11.87
N PRO A 90 12.89 -2.41 11.31
CA PRO A 90 13.66 -3.64 11.54
C PRO A 90 14.04 -3.91 13.01
N GLN A 91 14.12 -2.86 13.85
CA GLN A 91 14.40 -3.01 15.27
C GLN A 91 13.16 -3.15 16.16
N ASN A 92 11.96 -2.88 15.59
CA ASN A 92 10.66 -3.08 16.25
C ASN A 92 9.56 -3.25 15.21
N LEU A 93 9.21 -4.50 14.89
CA LEU A 93 8.25 -4.85 13.83
C LEU A 93 6.81 -4.42 14.12
N GLU A 94 6.49 -3.95 15.31
CA GLU A 94 5.17 -3.42 15.66
C GLU A 94 4.98 -1.95 15.18
N VAL A 95 6.07 -1.31 14.74
CA VAL A 95 6.07 0.09 14.32
C VAL A 95 6.28 0.19 12.81
N ASP A 96 5.40 0.90 12.14
CA ASP A 96 5.52 1.17 10.72
C ASP A 96 6.25 2.48 10.45
N TYR A 97 7.20 2.43 9.51
CA TYR A 97 7.90 3.61 9.01
C TYR A 97 7.56 3.85 7.53
N ILE A 98 7.66 5.12 7.14
CA ILE A 98 7.50 5.56 5.75
C ILE A 98 8.81 6.24 5.34
N LYS A 99 9.45 5.76 4.27
CA LYS A 99 10.70 6.31 3.74
C LYS A 99 10.75 6.15 2.22
N ARG A 100 11.70 6.84 1.60
CA ARG A 100 11.99 6.72 0.17
C ARG A 100 13.11 5.72 -0.06
N VAL A 101 12.93 4.85 -1.05
CA VAL A 101 13.97 3.91 -1.51
C VAL A 101 15.03 4.71 -2.27
N VAL A 102 16.26 4.60 -1.80
CA VAL A 102 17.45 5.23 -2.39
C VAL A 102 18.39 4.19 -2.97
N GLY A 103 18.68 3.11 -2.23
CA GLY A 103 19.50 2.00 -2.66
C GLY A 103 18.71 0.70 -2.77
N LEU A 104 18.99 -0.06 -3.82
CA LEU A 104 18.48 -1.39 -4.10
C LEU A 104 19.50 -2.46 -3.71
N PRO A 105 19.14 -3.75 -3.62
CA PRO A 105 20.06 -4.84 -3.32
C PRO A 105 21.31 -4.78 -4.22
N GLY A 106 22.50 -4.84 -3.62
CA GLY A 106 23.80 -4.77 -4.30
C GLY A 106 24.31 -3.36 -4.63
N ASP A 107 23.51 -2.30 -4.42
CA ASP A 107 23.95 -0.93 -4.68
C ASP A 107 25.02 -0.47 -3.68
N MET A 108 25.94 0.35 -4.16
CA MET A 108 26.82 1.16 -3.31
C MET A 108 26.22 2.57 -3.18
N VAL A 109 25.85 2.94 -1.98
CA VAL A 109 25.31 4.27 -1.65
C VAL A 109 26.37 5.05 -0.88
N SER A 110 26.70 6.24 -1.37
CA SER A 110 27.60 7.18 -0.68
C SER A 110 26.87 8.50 -0.46
N ILE A 111 27.08 9.11 0.69
CA ILE A 111 26.61 10.48 0.97
C ILE A 111 27.83 11.33 1.30
N ARG A 112 28.09 12.31 0.45
CA ARG A 112 29.26 13.22 0.56
C ARG A 112 28.91 14.59 0.00
N ASP A 113 29.42 15.62 0.63
CA ASP A 113 29.24 17.03 0.22
C ASP A 113 27.77 17.40 -0.04
N GLY A 114 26.88 16.88 0.81
CA GLY A 114 25.45 17.12 0.73
C GLY A 114 24.75 16.43 -0.45
N ARG A 115 25.38 15.44 -1.08
CA ARG A 115 24.86 14.72 -2.25
C ARG A 115 24.76 13.22 -1.98
N VAL A 116 23.72 12.62 -2.52
CA VAL A 116 23.57 11.16 -2.56
C VAL A 116 24.12 10.65 -3.88
N ILE A 117 24.99 9.66 -3.80
CA ILE A 117 25.67 9.02 -4.93
C ILE A 117 25.33 7.54 -4.86
N VAL A 118 24.81 6.98 -5.95
CA VAL A 118 24.52 5.54 -6.04
C VAL A 118 25.27 4.97 -7.23
N ASN A 119 26.09 3.94 -6.98
CA ASN A 119 26.93 3.31 -8.01
C ASN A 119 27.76 4.32 -8.81
N SER A 120 28.35 5.30 -8.11
CA SER A 120 29.14 6.40 -8.68
C SER A 120 28.34 7.46 -9.45
N GLU A 121 27.01 7.39 -9.48
CA GLU A 121 26.16 8.40 -10.11
C GLU A 121 25.51 9.29 -9.06
N ILE A 122 25.65 10.62 -9.21
CA ILE A 122 24.97 11.59 -8.35
C ILE A 122 23.47 11.51 -8.64
N GLN A 123 22.68 11.37 -7.58
CA GLN A 123 21.23 11.33 -7.70
C GLN A 123 20.65 12.75 -7.73
N ASP A 124 19.73 12.99 -8.66
CA ASP A 124 18.92 14.20 -8.66
C ASP A 124 17.74 14.03 -7.70
N GLU A 125 17.63 14.92 -6.71
CA GLU A 125 16.70 14.79 -5.61
C GLU A 125 15.86 16.05 -5.41
N PRO A 126 15.01 16.41 -6.39
CA PRO A 126 14.20 17.64 -6.33
C PRO A 126 13.13 17.63 -5.23
N TYR A 127 12.96 16.52 -4.55
CA TYR A 127 11.97 16.32 -3.48
C TYR A 127 12.49 16.64 -2.08
N ILE A 128 13.78 16.86 -1.91
CA ILE A 128 14.36 17.26 -0.62
C ILE A 128 14.38 18.78 -0.46
N SER A 129 14.18 19.28 0.76
CA SER A 129 14.26 20.72 1.05
C SER A 129 15.66 21.19 1.42
N SER A 130 16.50 20.28 1.91
CA SER A 130 17.87 20.56 2.35
C SER A 130 18.78 19.37 2.06
N PRO A 131 20.01 19.60 1.67
CA PRO A 131 20.99 18.52 1.48
C PRO A 131 21.30 17.82 2.82
N PRO A 132 21.68 16.53 2.80
CA PRO A 132 22.11 15.83 4.00
C PRO A 132 23.41 16.45 4.56
N GLU A 133 23.45 16.65 5.89
CA GLU A 133 24.61 17.18 6.61
C GLU A 133 25.54 16.08 7.16
N TYR A 134 25.17 14.81 6.95
CA TYR A 134 25.94 13.64 7.33
C TYR A 134 26.64 13.00 6.13
N THR A 135 27.67 12.20 6.41
CA THR A 135 28.44 11.48 5.39
C THR A 135 28.49 10.00 5.74
N GLY A 136 28.66 9.15 4.73
CA GLY A 136 28.84 7.71 4.94
C GLY A 136 28.82 6.95 3.62
N ASP A 137 29.21 5.67 3.73
CA ASP A 137 29.24 4.72 2.63
C ASP A 137 28.56 3.43 3.08
N TRP A 138 27.66 2.91 2.26
CA TRP A 138 26.90 1.69 2.55
C TRP A 138 26.85 0.82 1.29
N THR A 139 27.10 -0.46 1.45
CA THR A 139 26.79 -1.48 0.44
C THR A 139 25.50 -2.17 0.83
N VAL A 140 24.47 -2.04 0.01
CA VAL A 140 23.13 -2.58 0.31
C VAL A 140 23.19 -4.10 0.22
N ASN A 141 22.82 -4.77 1.31
CA ASN A 141 22.79 -6.24 1.34
C ASN A 141 21.77 -6.80 0.35
N GLU A 142 22.03 -8.00 -0.16
CA GLU A 142 21.05 -8.76 -0.93
C GLU A 142 19.75 -8.93 -0.12
N GLY A 143 18.61 -8.76 -0.79
CA GLY A 143 17.31 -8.86 -0.15
C GLY A 143 16.93 -7.70 0.77
N SER A 144 17.65 -6.57 0.71
CA SER A 144 17.40 -5.39 1.54
C SER A 144 17.34 -4.11 0.73
N LEU A 145 16.78 -3.07 1.34
CA LEU A 145 16.71 -1.72 0.78
C LEU A 145 17.47 -0.73 1.67
N PHE A 146 18.07 0.28 1.06
CA PHE A 146 18.54 1.47 1.72
C PHE A 146 17.51 2.59 1.52
N VAL A 147 16.97 3.10 2.60
CA VAL A 147 15.88 4.07 2.56
C VAL A 147 16.25 5.33 3.32
N LEU A 148 15.84 6.49 2.80
CA LEU A 148 16.03 7.79 3.45
C LEU A 148 14.70 8.53 3.57
N GLY A 149 14.60 9.38 4.60
CA GLY A 149 13.55 10.39 4.68
C GLY A 149 13.84 11.54 3.71
N ASP A 150 12.81 12.18 3.18
CA ASP A 150 12.96 13.36 2.33
C ASP A 150 13.43 14.57 3.16
N ASN A 151 13.07 14.61 4.44
CA ASN A 151 13.64 15.55 5.42
C ASN A 151 14.96 14.99 5.98
N ARG A 152 16.04 15.09 5.19
CA ARG A 152 17.33 14.43 5.39
C ARG A 152 17.87 14.54 6.80
N ASN A 153 17.87 15.74 7.36
CA ASN A 153 18.51 16.03 8.63
C ASN A 153 17.62 15.78 9.84
N TRP A 154 16.31 15.48 9.62
CA TRP A 154 15.31 15.21 10.66
C TRP A 154 14.62 13.86 10.41
N SER A 155 15.38 12.87 9.98
CA SER A 155 14.88 11.52 9.71
C SER A 155 15.74 10.47 10.38
N SER A 156 15.10 9.59 11.14
CA SER A 156 15.70 8.32 11.55
C SER A 156 15.44 7.32 10.42
N ASP A 157 16.50 6.93 9.71
CA ASP A 157 16.43 6.06 8.54
C ASP A 157 17.72 5.24 8.35
N SER A 158 17.94 4.65 7.19
CA SER A 158 19.03 3.71 6.93
C SER A 158 20.42 4.23 7.21
N HIS A 159 20.65 5.54 7.15
CA HIS A 159 21.95 6.11 7.49
C HIS A 159 22.31 5.91 8.98
N SER A 160 21.32 5.76 9.86
CA SER A 160 21.50 5.63 11.30
C SER A 160 21.31 4.21 11.83
N TRP A 161 20.38 3.42 11.28
CA TRP A 161 20.03 2.10 11.82
C TRP A 161 20.19 0.94 10.81
N GLY A 162 20.60 1.20 9.55
CA GLY A 162 20.91 0.17 8.55
C GLY A 162 19.80 -0.11 7.54
N PHE A 163 19.72 -1.35 7.06
CA PHE A 163 18.91 -1.73 5.91
C PHE A 163 17.53 -2.24 6.32
N VAL A 164 16.57 -2.12 5.37
CA VAL A 164 15.23 -2.69 5.48
C VAL A 164 15.18 -4.00 4.71
N PRO A 165 14.97 -5.16 5.36
CA PRO A 165 14.69 -6.40 4.66
C PRO A 165 13.46 -6.27 3.77
N LEU A 166 13.48 -6.84 2.55
CA LEU A 166 12.35 -6.79 1.62
C LEU A 166 11.08 -7.42 2.21
N GLU A 167 11.23 -8.42 3.08
CA GLU A 167 10.12 -9.07 3.77
C GLU A 167 9.37 -8.15 4.75
N ASN A 168 10.04 -7.09 5.24
CA ASN A 168 9.43 -6.10 6.10
C ASN A 168 8.60 -5.06 5.33
N VAL A 169 8.69 -5.04 3.99
CA VAL A 169 8.00 -4.03 3.19
C VAL A 169 6.51 -4.36 3.09
N VAL A 170 5.68 -3.50 3.66
CA VAL A 170 4.21 -3.61 3.63
C VAL A 170 3.67 -3.28 2.24
N GLY A 171 4.22 -2.23 1.61
CA GLY A 171 3.79 -1.82 0.27
C GLY A 171 4.26 -0.44 -0.13
N ARG A 172 3.78 0.00 -1.30
CA ARG A 172 4.11 1.30 -1.89
C ARG A 172 3.02 2.33 -1.65
N ALA A 173 3.40 3.49 -1.13
CA ALA A 173 2.51 4.65 -1.03
C ALA A 173 2.16 5.18 -2.43
N MET A 174 0.86 5.39 -2.71
CA MET A 174 0.39 5.75 -4.04
C MET A 174 -0.39 7.07 -4.06
N PHE A 175 -1.20 7.30 -3.06
CA PHE A 175 -2.19 8.36 -3.09
C PHE A 175 -2.44 8.92 -1.69
N ILE A 176 -2.56 10.25 -1.60
CA ILE A 176 -3.00 10.94 -0.39
C ILE A 176 -4.50 11.21 -0.53
N TYR A 177 -5.31 10.61 0.34
CA TYR A 177 -6.76 10.71 0.25
C TYR A 177 -7.39 11.64 1.29
N TRP A 178 -6.62 12.09 2.27
CA TRP A 178 -7.07 13.03 3.28
C TRP A 178 -5.90 13.88 3.77
N PRO A 179 -6.10 15.18 4.06
CA PRO A 179 -7.35 15.93 3.96
C PRO A 179 -7.74 16.21 2.49
N LEU A 180 -9.04 16.43 2.23
CA LEU A 180 -9.60 16.53 0.86
C LEU A 180 -8.96 17.64 0.00
N ASN A 181 -8.50 18.72 0.63
CA ASN A 181 -7.78 19.81 -0.07
C ASN A 181 -6.34 19.45 -0.47
N LYS A 182 -5.85 18.27 -0.07
CA LYS A 182 -4.50 17.75 -0.39
C LYS A 182 -4.54 16.47 -1.20
N LEU A 183 -5.68 16.12 -1.78
CA LEU A 183 -5.81 14.94 -2.64
C LEU A 183 -4.77 15.01 -3.76
N ARG A 184 -3.88 14.01 -3.82
CA ARG A 184 -2.88 13.89 -4.88
C ARG A 184 -2.33 12.48 -5.02
N VAL A 185 -1.93 12.14 -6.23
CA VAL A 185 -1.08 10.97 -6.49
C VAL A 185 0.33 11.30 -6.00
N ILE A 186 0.98 10.34 -5.35
CA ILE A 186 2.38 10.47 -4.94
C ILE A 186 3.24 10.24 -6.19
N PRO A 187 3.98 11.27 -6.68
CA PRO A 187 4.75 11.15 -7.91
C PRO A 187 5.90 10.15 -7.72
N GLN A 188 6.15 9.34 -8.73
CA GLN A 188 7.36 8.55 -8.81
C GLN A 188 8.48 9.41 -9.38
N VAL A 189 9.71 9.26 -8.84
CA VAL A 189 10.86 10.08 -9.27
C VAL A 189 11.14 9.95 -10.77
N THR A 190 10.90 8.77 -11.35
CA THR A 190 11.00 8.55 -12.81
C THR A 190 10.04 9.44 -13.62
N GLN A 191 8.95 9.92 -13.05
CA GLN A 191 8.00 10.84 -13.71
C GLN A 191 8.42 12.31 -13.56
N LEU A 192 9.17 12.65 -12.52
CA LEU A 192 9.67 14.01 -12.31
C LEU A 192 10.77 14.37 -13.31
N ALA A 193 11.63 13.42 -13.68
CA ALA A 193 12.65 13.60 -14.70
C ALA A 193 12.09 13.73 -16.13
N ALA A 194 10.83 13.35 -16.37
CA ALA A 194 10.18 13.44 -17.68
C ALA A 194 9.43 14.77 -17.90
N ILE A 195 9.36 15.64 -16.90
CA ILE A 195 8.60 16.92 -16.94
C ILE A 195 9.56 18.13 -17.02
N GLN A 196 10.89 17.92 -16.91
CA GLN A 196 11.92 18.91 -17.14
C GLN A 196 12.46 18.83 -18.57
#